data_ad0164d3e2e00c6d05f3c39205df4795
#
_entry.id   ad0164d3e2e00c6d05f3c39205df4795
#
_cell.length_a   1.000
_cell.length_b   1.000
_cell.length_c   1.000
_cell.angle_alpha   90.00
_cell.angle_beta   90.00
_cell.angle_gamma   90.00
#
_symmetry.space_group_name_H-M   'P 1'
#
loop_
_entity.id
_entity.type
_entity.pdbx_description
1 polymer ?
#
loop_
_entity_poly.entity_id
_entity_poly.type
_entity_poly.pdbx_seq_one_letter_code
_entity_poly.pdbx_strand_id
1 'polypeptide(L)'
;MSKYIAVIPRAAITRAALVEAGGRSMEQVKAACGCQYILNSWFYDTITGRPVGNLKIDGTVKAAAGWNGWGLTWDKGADIRLDILPDNG
;
A
#
# COMPACT_ATOMS: atom_id res chain seq x y z
N MET A 1 -2.04 26.12 0.78
CA MET A 1 -2.26 24.69 1.01
C MET A 1 -1.59 24.27 2.30
N SER A 2 -2.33 23.69 3.19
CA SER A 2 -1.77 23.20 4.45
C SER A 2 -1.10 21.83 4.24
N LYS A 3 0.03 21.63 4.89
CA LYS A 3 0.71 20.33 4.91
C LYS A 3 0.61 19.74 6.31
N TYR A 4 0.30 18.47 6.37
CA TYR A 4 0.23 17.72 7.61
C TYR A 4 1.26 16.59 7.55
N ILE A 5 2.07 16.48 8.58
CA ILE A 5 3.10 15.45 8.69
C ILE A 5 2.88 14.67 9.97
N ALA A 6 2.74 13.35 9.83
CA ALA A 6 2.75 12.43 10.96
C ALA A 6 4.02 11.59 10.88
N VAL A 7 4.74 11.48 11.98
CA VAL A 7 5.93 10.63 12.07
C VAL A 7 5.63 9.49 13.00
N ILE A 8 5.69 8.27 12.48
CA ILE A 8 5.42 7.05 13.23
C ILE A 8 6.73 6.25 13.27
N PRO A 9 7.35 6.07 14.45
CA PRO A 9 8.54 5.24 14.55
C PRO A 9 8.23 3.82 14.09
N ARG A 10 9.15 3.22 13.33
CA ARG A 10 8.96 1.85 12.83
C ARG A 10 8.68 0.88 13.97
N ALA A 11 9.35 1.03 15.10
CA ALA A 11 9.16 0.17 16.27
C ALA A 11 7.75 0.25 16.88
N ALA A 12 7.01 1.32 16.60
CA ALA A 12 5.63 1.47 17.07
C ALA A 12 4.62 0.78 16.15
N ILE A 13 5.02 0.34 14.97
CA ILE A 13 4.15 -0.34 14.02
C ILE A 13 4.13 -1.83 14.36
N THR A 14 2.99 -2.34 14.78
CA THR A 14 2.80 -3.74 15.14
C THR A 14 2.20 -4.56 14.01
N ARG A 15 1.52 -3.90 13.08
CA ARG A 15 0.89 -4.54 11.94
C ARG A 15 0.76 -3.58 10.77
N ALA A 16 1.04 -4.05 9.58
CA ALA A 16 0.79 -3.33 8.33
C ALA A 16 0.12 -4.25 7.32
N ALA A 17 -0.79 -3.71 6.53
CA ALA A 17 -1.49 -4.48 5.50
C ALA A 17 -1.85 -3.59 4.33
N LEU A 18 -1.87 -4.19 3.13
CA LEU A 18 -2.47 -3.61 1.94
C LEU A 18 -3.89 -4.13 1.82
N VAL A 19 -4.83 -3.24 1.60
CA VAL A 19 -6.24 -3.58 1.51
C VAL A 19 -6.82 -2.99 0.24
N GLU A 20 -7.53 -3.81 -0.52
CA GLU A 20 -8.30 -3.33 -1.67
C GLU A 20 -9.56 -2.62 -1.17
N ALA A 21 -9.72 -1.35 -1.57
CA ALA A 21 -10.84 -0.55 -1.09
C ALA A 21 -12.18 -1.02 -1.65
N GLY A 22 -12.21 -1.49 -2.91
CA GLY A 22 -13.44 -2.00 -3.53
C GLY A 22 -14.55 -0.96 -3.62
N GLY A 23 -14.20 0.29 -3.91
CA GLY A 23 -15.17 1.39 -3.97
C GLY A 23 -15.53 2.01 -2.64
N ARG A 24 -15.00 1.51 -1.53
CA ARG A 24 -15.22 2.08 -0.19
C ARG A 24 -14.40 3.34 0.02
N SER A 25 -14.89 4.25 0.86
CA SER A 25 -14.10 5.41 1.30
C SER A 25 -12.98 4.97 2.25
N MET A 26 -11.99 5.85 2.44
CA MET A 26 -10.92 5.59 3.42
C MET A 26 -11.49 5.39 4.84
N GLU A 27 -12.50 6.14 5.21
CA GLU A 27 -13.16 6.00 6.52
C GLU A 27 -13.80 4.63 6.68
N GLN A 28 -14.46 4.12 5.65
CA GLN A 28 -15.07 2.80 5.66
C GLN A 28 -14.02 1.70 5.76
N VAL A 29 -12.93 1.81 5.01
CA VAL A 29 -11.83 0.84 5.07
C VAL A 29 -11.15 0.86 6.43
N LYS A 30 -10.89 2.05 6.98
CA LYS A 30 -10.30 2.20 8.30
C LYS A 30 -11.15 1.55 9.39
N ALA A 31 -12.46 1.76 9.36
CA ALA A 31 -13.38 1.17 10.31
C ALA A 31 -13.42 -0.36 10.19
N ALA A 32 -13.43 -0.88 8.96
CA ALA A 32 -13.44 -2.32 8.71
C ALA A 32 -12.14 -3.01 9.15
N CYS A 33 -10.99 -2.34 8.97
CA CYS A 33 -9.69 -2.89 9.34
C CYS A 33 -9.36 -2.73 10.83
N GLY A 34 -10.00 -1.79 11.52
CA GLY A 34 -9.69 -1.46 12.91
C GLY A 34 -8.29 -0.87 13.10
N CYS A 35 -7.76 -0.21 12.07
CA CYS A 35 -6.41 0.34 12.10
C CYS A 35 -6.39 1.77 12.62
N GLN A 36 -5.24 2.19 13.19
CA GLN A 36 -5.05 3.55 13.68
C GLN A 36 -4.74 4.53 12.56
N TYR A 37 -4.00 4.07 11.55
CA TYR A 37 -3.56 4.90 10.44
C TYR A 37 -3.92 4.24 9.13
N ILE A 38 -4.35 5.04 8.18
CA ILE A 38 -4.62 4.60 6.82
C ILE A 38 -4.13 5.66 5.85
N LEU A 39 -3.59 5.23 4.74
CA LEU A 39 -3.17 6.13 3.68
C LEU A 39 -3.40 5.48 2.33
N ASN A 40 -3.48 6.33 1.32
CA ASN A 40 -3.56 5.87 -0.06
C ASN A 40 -2.14 5.44 -0.48
N SER A 41 -1.99 4.18 -0.84
CA SER A 41 -0.66 3.61 -1.06
C SER A 41 -0.24 3.54 -2.52
N TRP A 42 -1.16 3.74 -3.47
CA TRP A 42 -0.86 3.43 -4.85
C TRP A 42 -1.59 4.30 -5.86
N PHE A 43 -0.99 4.41 -7.04
CA PHE A 43 -1.63 5.04 -8.18
C PHE A 43 -2.57 4.06 -8.88
N TYR A 44 -3.58 4.58 -9.53
CA TYR A 44 -4.53 3.77 -10.29
C TYR A 44 -4.90 4.48 -11.61
N ASP A 45 -5.30 3.68 -12.58
CA ASP A 45 -5.84 4.17 -13.83
C ASP A 45 -7.24 4.76 -13.57
N THR A 46 -7.43 6.03 -13.91
CA THR A 46 -8.68 6.74 -13.62
C THR A 46 -9.86 6.26 -14.49
N ILE A 47 -9.58 5.56 -15.59
CA ILE A 47 -10.60 5.02 -16.48
C ILE A 47 -11.04 3.63 -16.02
N THR A 48 -10.08 2.74 -15.74
CA THR A 48 -10.37 1.35 -15.38
C THR A 48 -10.47 1.09 -13.89
N GLY A 49 -9.93 1.99 -13.06
CA GLY A 49 -9.84 1.82 -11.61
C GLY A 49 -8.78 0.80 -11.18
N ARG A 50 -8.00 0.28 -12.11
CA ARG A 50 -6.99 -0.73 -11.81
C ARG A 50 -5.70 -0.10 -11.31
N PRO A 51 -4.98 -0.75 -10.38
CA PRO A 51 -3.68 -0.26 -9.95
C PRO A 51 -2.66 -0.30 -11.11
N VAL A 52 -1.75 0.67 -11.10
CA VAL A 52 -0.63 0.74 -12.05
C VAL A 52 0.68 0.57 -11.29
N GLY A 53 1.68 -0.01 -11.96
CA GLY A 53 2.97 -0.31 -11.32
C GLY A 53 3.05 -1.73 -10.79
N ASN A 54 4.03 -2.00 -9.95
CA ASN A 54 4.21 -3.32 -9.34
C ASN A 54 3.47 -3.38 -8.01
N LEU A 55 2.44 -4.21 -7.94
CA LEU A 55 1.66 -4.42 -6.73
C LEU A 55 1.46 -5.91 -6.49
N LYS A 56 1.80 -6.36 -5.30
CA LYS A 56 1.62 -7.74 -4.86
C LYS A 56 1.04 -7.73 -3.45
N ILE A 57 -0.03 -8.44 -3.25
CA ILE A 57 -0.72 -8.55 -1.96
C ILE A 57 -0.83 -10.02 -1.60
N ASP A 58 -0.31 -10.38 -0.43
CA ASP A 58 -0.32 -11.76 0.10
C ASP A 58 0.19 -12.79 -0.93
N GLY A 59 1.28 -12.44 -1.62
CA GLY A 59 1.89 -13.30 -2.62
C GLY A 59 1.19 -13.29 -3.98
N THR A 60 0.06 -12.60 -4.12
CA THR A 60 -0.68 -12.52 -5.37
C THR A 60 -0.33 -11.24 -6.12
N VAL A 61 0.11 -11.38 -7.36
CA VAL A 61 0.39 -10.24 -8.24
C VAL A 61 -0.91 -9.57 -8.65
N LYS A 62 -1.04 -8.29 -8.34
CA LYS A 62 -2.21 -7.46 -8.70
C LYS A 62 -1.93 -6.54 -9.88
N ALA A 63 -0.69 -6.14 -10.06
CA ALA A 63 -0.26 -5.31 -11.17
C ALA A 63 1.23 -5.50 -11.45
N ALA A 64 1.63 -5.29 -12.69
CA ALA A 64 3.00 -5.34 -13.15
C ALA A 64 3.32 -4.07 -13.93
N ALA A 65 4.49 -3.47 -13.66
CA ALA A 65 4.89 -2.21 -14.28
C ALA A 65 5.61 -2.40 -15.62
N GLY A 66 6.24 -3.54 -15.83
CA GLY A 66 7.15 -3.77 -16.93
C GLY A 66 8.58 -3.29 -16.68
N TRP A 67 8.87 -2.81 -15.48
CA TRP A 67 10.21 -2.41 -15.04
C TRP A 67 10.37 -2.59 -13.54
N ASN A 68 11.63 -2.58 -13.08
CA ASN A 68 11.93 -2.56 -11.66
C ASN A 68 11.77 -1.14 -11.11
N GLY A 69 11.38 -1.00 -9.85
CA GLY A 69 11.20 0.29 -9.23
C GLY A 69 11.35 0.24 -7.72
N TRP A 70 11.52 1.41 -7.10
CA TRP A 70 11.55 1.52 -5.66
C TRP A 70 10.15 1.36 -5.08
N GLY A 71 10.06 0.71 -3.93
CA GLY A 71 8.79 0.56 -3.24
C GLY A 71 8.96 0.01 -1.84
N LEU A 72 7.84 -0.17 -1.17
CA LEU A 72 7.79 -0.71 0.18
C LEU A 72 7.47 -2.19 0.14
N THR A 73 8.20 -2.98 0.93
CA THR A 73 7.96 -4.41 1.10
C THR A 73 7.84 -4.75 2.57
N TRP A 74 7.00 -5.70 2.88
CA TRP A 74 6.95 -6.34 4.19
C TRP A 74 6.31 -7.71 4.07
N ASP A 75 6.69 -8.58 4.99
CA ASP A 75 6.04 -9.86 5.20
C ASP A 75 4.96 -9.74 6.27
N LYS A 76 4.56 -10.84 6.85
CA LYS A 76 3.61 -10.86 7.96
C LYS A 76 4.11 -9.97 9.10
N GLY A 77 3.27 -9.08 9.57
CA GLY A 77 3.63 -8.16 10.64
C GLY A 77 3.91 -6.76 10.12
N ALA A 78 5.07 -6.19 10.45
CA ALA A 78 5.32 -4.77 10.22
C ALA A 78 6.78 -4.41 9.92
N ASP A 79 7.60 -5.36 9.50
CA ASP A 79 8.98 -5.07 9.11
C ASP A 79 9.03 -4.45 7.72
N ILE A 80 8.61 -3.19 7.66
CA ILE A 80 8.49 -2.45 6.41
C ILE A 80 9.87 -1.98 5.95
N ARG A 81 10.20 -2.27 4.70
CA ARG A 81 11.48 -1.90 4.08
C ARG A 81 11.23 -1.13 2.79
N LEU A 82 12.13 -0.19 2.51
CA LEU A 82 12.21 0.46 1.21
C LEU A 82 13.25 -0.29 0.37
N ASP A 83 12.84 -0.81 -0.76
CA ASP A 83 13.70 -1.66 -1.59
C ASP A 83 13.38 -1.48 -3.07
N ILE A 84 14.25 -2.01 -3.92
CA ILE A 84 13.97 -2.09 -5.35
C ILE A 84 13.08 -3.32 -5.58
N LEU A 85 11.88 -3.06 -6.09
CA LEU A 85 10.94 -4.12 -6.41
C LEU A 85 11.21 -4.64 -7.83
N PRO A 86 11.42 -5.95 -8.00
CA PRO A 86 11.50 -6.51 -9.34
C PRO A 86 10.15 -6.41 -10.05
N ASP A 87 10.21 -6.36 -11.36
CA ASP A 87 8.99 -6.40 -12.16
C ASP A 87 8.22 -7.70 -11.91
N ASN A 88 6.92 -7.58 -11.70
CA ASN A 88 6.03 -8.73 -11.48
C ASN A 88 5.57 -9.41 -12.78
N GLY A 89 5.86 -8.77 -13.89
CA GLY A 89 5.48 -9.26 -15.22
C GLY A 89 6.38 -10.33 -15.81
#